data_2bf2b9b5d8d69e3d437d0bfd19251fae
#
_entry.id   2bf2b9b5d8d69e3d437d0bfd19251fae
#
_cell.length_a   1.000
_cell.length_b   1.000
_cell.length_c   1.000
_cell.angle_alpha   90.00
_cell.angle_beta   90.00
_cell.angle_gamma   90.00
#
_symmetry.space_group_name_H-M   'P 1'
#
loop_
_entity.id
_entity.type
_entity.pdbx_description
1 polymer ?
#
loop_
_entity_poly.entity_id
_entity_poly.type
_entity_poly.pdbx_seq_one_letter_code
_entity_poly.pdbx_strand_id
1 'polypeptide(L)'
;MKLNYKRTILVGFAFFLICAFWQAYDNTVPLILTNKFGMSQTWSGVIMAMDNVLALFLLPLFGHISDKCTHPRGRRTPFIVVGTLIAAVALIALSFADNAQLKRLDKVSAIDDPAALTVIYNEQKDATLLSPSGESFILGHKFTEAEFTAIRSQTVNDEGKTVTDPAYTNYVVPARQACARDAAAANPGALVVFVGLLLIILLSMATFRSPAVALMPDVTPKPLRSKANAVINLMGSAGGIIVLALGMVFATASVSNSMMSYTGYFGVIAALMLAALVVFMLTVREPEWAREMQAQSVAAGVENAEEAAHPNGGRKLSADEVKSLLLILL
;
A
#
# COMPACT_ATOMS: atom_id res chain seq x y z
N MET A 1 -30.10 -0.82 23.20
CA MET A 1 -28.63 -0.70 23.09
C MET A 1 -28.25 0.59 22.35
N LYS A 2 -27.19 1.28 22.79
CA LYS A 2 -26.63 2.47 22.10
C LYS A 2 -25.17 2.21 21.76
N LEU A 3 -24.72 2.65 20.56
CA LEU A 3 -23.33 2.51 20.15
C LEU A 3 -22.44 3.49 20.95
N ASN A 4 -21.34 3.00 21.47
CA ASN A 4 -20.30 3.84 22.07
C ASN A 4 -19.36 4.35 20.97
N TYR A 5 -19.69 5.50 20.39
CA TYR A 5 -18.92 6.12 19.30
C TYR A 5 -17.44 6.33 19.65
N LYS A 6 -17.15 6.75 20.90
CA LYS A 6 -15.74 6.95 21.33
C LYS A 6 -14.93 5.66 21.20
N ARG A 7 -15.44 4.53 21.72
CA ARG A 7 -14.78 3.21 21.60
C ARG A 7 -14.66 2.79 20.13
N THR A 8 -15.71 3.00 19.35
CA THR A 8 -15.72 2.62 17.93
C THR A 8 -14.68 3.42 17.14
N ILE A 9 -14.52 4.72 17.40
CA ILE A 9 -13.47 5.56 16.81
C ILE A 9 -12.08 5.03 17.20
N LEU A 10 -11.86 4.67 18.46
CA LEU A 10 -10.58 4.13 18.92
C LEU A 10 -10.23 2.79 18.25
N VAL A 11 -11.22 1.89 18.10
CA VAL A 11 -11.05 0.66 17.28
C VAL A 11 -10.75 1.01 15.81
N GLY A 12 -11.35 2.09 15.32
CA GLY A 12 -11.12 2.60 13.97
C GLY A 12 -9.66 2.96 13.64
N PHE A 13 -8.79 3.18 14.64
CA PHE A 13 -7.34 3.35 14.40
C PHE A 13 -6.69 2.13 13.75
N ALA A 14 -7.21 0.92 13.97
CA ALA A 14 -6.75 -0.27 13.24
C ALA A 14 -7.08 -0.17 11.74
N PHE A 15 -8.25 0.35 11.38
CA PHE A 15 -8.62 0.63 9.98
C PHE A 15 -7.85 1.79 9.38
N PHE A 16 -7.60 2.82 10.17
CA PHE A 16 -6.72 3.92 9.78
C PHE A 16 -5.33 3.41 9.35
N LEU A 17 -4.73 2.52 10.14
CA LEU A 17 -3.44 1.90 9.82
C LEU A 17 -3.47 1.14 8.51
N ILE A 18 -4.52 0.32 8.27
CA ILE A 18 -4.68 -0.43 7.03
C ILE A 18 -4.75 0.51 5.83
N CYS A 19 -5.67 1.48 5.86
CA CYS A 19 -5.90 2.35 4.71
C CYS A 19 -4.75 3.32 4.46
N ALA A 20 -4.11 3.85 5.52
CA ALA A 20 -2.93 4.70 5.38
C ALA A 20 -1.78 3.95 4.70
N PHE A 21 -1.53 2.72 5.10
CA PHE A 21 -0.50 1.89 4.48
C PHE A 21 -0.81 1.61 3.00
N TRP A 22 -2.00 1.07 2.70
CA TRP A 22 -2.37 0.72 1.33
C TRP A 22 -2.35 1.93 0.40
N GLN A 23 -2.81 3.08 0.86
CA GLN A 23 -2.76 4.31 0.06
C GLN A 23 -1.32 4.71 -0.28
N ALA A 24 -0.37 4.58 0.67
CA ALA A 24 1.04 4.84 0.39
C ALA A 24 1.62 3.82 -0.59
N TYR A 25 1.35 2.53 -0.35
CA TYR A 25 1.83 1.41 -1.17
C TYR A 25 1.36 1.53 -2.62
N ASP A 26 0.05 1.66 -2.82
CA ASP A 26 -0.57 1.68 -4.15
C ASP A 26 -0.14 2.90 -4.98
N ASN A 27 0.11 4.03 -4.33
CA ASN A 27 0.53 5.25 -5.04
C ASN A 27 2.02 5.30 -5.36
N THR A 28 2.88 4.58 -4.66
CA THR A 28 4.34 4.77 -4.83
C THR A 28 5.07 3.55 -5.38
N VAL A 29 4.67 2.33 -5.00
CA VAL A 29 5.36 1.12 -5.46
C VAL A 29 5.34 0.96 -6.97
N PRO A 30 4.19 1.16 -7.68
CA PRO A 30 4.18 1.10 -9.13
C PRO A 30 5.12 2.12 -9.78
N LEU A 31 5.21 3.33 -9.21
CA LEU A 31 6.09 4.38 -9.73
C LEU A 31 7.58 4.01 -9.56
N ILE A 32 7.93 3.39 -8.45
CA ILE A 32 9.30 2.90 -8.23
C ILE A 32 9.64 1.78 -9.21
N LEU A 33 8.75 0.80 -9.37
CA LEU A 33 8.94 -0.33 -10.28
C LEU A 33 9.11 0.11 -11.73
N THR A 34 8.29 1.05 -12.19
CA THR A 34 8.34 1.53 -13.58
C THR A 34 9.48 2.51 -13.80
N ASN A 35 9.66 3.54 -12.97
CA ASN A 35 10.60 4.61 -13.22
C ASN A 35 12.05 4.24 -12.83
N LYS A 36 12.26 3.45 -11.78
CA LYS A 36 13.61 3.15 -11.27
C LYS A 36 14.11 1.74 -11.60
N PHE A 37 13.20 0.79 -11.79
CA PHE A 37 13.57 -0.55 -12.26
C PHE A 37 13.22 -0.78 -13.73
N GLY A 38 12.59 0.20 -14.40
CA GLY A 38 12.26 0.11 -15.82
C GLY A 38 11.31 -1.02 -16.18
N MET A 39 10.49 -1.47 -15.21
CA MET A 39 9.50 -2.52 -15.45
C MET A 39 8.37 -2.01 -16.32
N SER A 40 7.87 -2.87 -17.22
CA SER A 40 6.66 -2.55 -17.98
C SER A 40 5.45 -2.43 -17.04
N GLN A 41 4.44 -1.66 -17.47
CA GLN A 41 3.17 -1.52 -16.74
C GLN A 41 2.53 -2.89 -16.42
N THR A 42 2.62 -3.84 -17.36
CA THR A 42 2.10 -5.20 -17.18
C THR A 42 2.79 -5.92 -16.02
N TRP A 43 4.12 -5.96 -15.99
CA TRP A 43 4.86 -6.63 -14.93
C TRP A 43 4.73 -5.92 -13.58
N SER A 44 4.70 -4.59 -13.58
CA SER A 44 4.38 -3.82 -12.37
C SER A 44 3.00 -4.20 -11.84
N GLY A 45 1.99 -4.28 -12.72
CA GLY A 45 0.64 -4.73 -12.36
C GLY A 45 0.60 -6.17 -11.82
N VAL A 46 1.38 -7.10 -12.37
CA VAL A 46 1.51 -8.48 -11.85
C VAL A 46 2.08 -8.48 -10.43
N ILE A 47 3.11 -7.70 -10.16
CA ILE A 47 3.68 -7.58 -8.81
C ILE A 47 2.64 -6.98 -7.85
N MET A 48 1.94 -5.94 -8.28
CA MET A 48 0.88 -5.33 -7.45
C MET A 48 -0.29 -6.29 -7.18
N ALA A 49 -0.64 -7.17 -8.13
CA ALA A 49 -1.70 -8.15 -7.94
C ALA A 49 -1.32 -9.30 -6.99
N MET A 50 -0.03 -9.47 -6.66
CA MET A 50 0.41 -10.51 -5.72
C MET A 50 -0.20 -10.36 -4.33
N ASP A 51 -0.53 -9.14 -3.90
CA ASP A 51 -1.20 -8.89 -2.62
C ASP A 51 -2.56 -9.61 -2.56
N ASN A 52 -3.35 -9.55 -3.64
CA ASN A 52 -4.66 -10.20 -3.71
C ASN A 52 -4.52 -11.73 -3.70
N VAL A 53 -3.54 -12.28 -4.41
CA VAL A 53 -3.27 -13.72 -4.41
C VAL A 53 -2.84 -14.19 -3.02
N LEU A 54 -1.93 -13.48 -2.38
CA LEU A 54 -1.49 -13.79 -1.03
C LEU A 54 -2.61 -13.62 0.00
N ALA A 55 -3.43 -12.58 -0.14
CA ALA A 55 -4.55 -12.31 0.75
C ALA A 55 -5.56 -13.46 0.78
N LEU A 56 -5.82 -14.11 -0.36
CA LEU A 56 -6.74 -15.25 -0.45
C LEU A 56 -6.38 -16.37 0.54
N PHE A 57 -5.09 -16.62 0.74
CA PHE A 57 -4.60 -17.67 1.65
C PHE A 57 -4.26 -17.13 3.05
N LEU A 58 -3.63 -15.98 3.12
CA LEU A 58 -3.08 -15.46 4.37
C LEU A 58 -4.14 -14.84 5.28
N LEU A 59 -5.18 -14.17 4.74
CA LEU A 59 -6.22 -13.58 5.57
C LEU A 59 -7.02 -14.61 6.37
N PRO A 60 -7.50 -15.73 5.78
CA PRO A 60 -8.12 -16.80 6.54
C PRO A 60 -7.16 -17.46 7.55
N LEU A 61 -5.89 -17.64 7.14
CA LEU A 61 -4.85 -18.23 8.02
C LEU A 61 -4.63 -17.39 9.27
N PHE A 62 -4.33 -16.10 9.11
CA PHE A 62 -4.10 -15.21 10.25
C PHE A 62 -5.38 -14.91 11.04
N GLY A 63 -6.53 -14.91 10.39
CA GLY A 63 -7.83 -14.88 11.05
C GLY A 63 -7.96 -16.06 12.04
N HIS A 64 -7.76 -17.28 11.55
CA HIS A 64 -7.85 -18.48 12.35
C HIS A 64 -6.80 -18.55 13.48
N ILE A 65 -5.55 -18.18 13.19
CA ILE A 65 -4.49 -18.14 14.21
C ILE A 65 -4.85 -17.12 15.31
N SER A 66 -5.34 -15.94 14.94
CA SER A 66 -5.72 -14.91 15.91
C SER A 66 -6.96 -15.30 16.71
N ASP A 67 -7.89 -16.08 16.15
CA ASP A 67 -9.05 -16.61 16.89
C ASP A 67 -8.64 -17.52 18.04
N LYS A 68 -7.56 -18.26 17.89
CA LYS A 68 -7.02 -19.18 18.92
C LYS A 68 -6.06 -18.50 19.91
N CYS A 69 -5.72 -17.26 19.69
CA CYS A 69 -4.77 -16.55 20.56
C CYS A 69 -5.40 -16.24 21.93
N THR A 70 -4.66 -16.55 23.00
CA THR A 70 -5.06 -16.33 24.40
C THR A 70 -4.23 -15.26 25.11
N HIS A 71 -3.68 -14.30 24.34
CA HIS A 71 -2.78 -13.28 24.90
C HIS A 71 -3.52 -12.34 25.89
N PRO A 72 -2.89 -11.91 27.01
CA PRO A 72 -3.53 -11.06 28.04
C PRO A 72 -4.06 -9.71 27.52
N ARG A 73 -3.49 -9.15 26.47
CA ARG A 73 -3.95 -7.90 25.85
C ARG A 73 -5.07 -8.08 24.82
N GLY A 74 -5.58 -9.30 24.65
CA GLY A 74 -6.60 -9.65 23.67
C GLY A 74 -6.05 -10.56 22.58
N ARG A 75 -6.96 -11.18 21.83
CA ARG A 75 -6.61 -12.14 20.77
C ARG A 75 -6.18 -11.45 19.45
N ARG A 76 -6.65 -10.24 19.18
CA ARG A 76 -6.37 -9.47 17.95
C ARG A 76 -5.21 -8.50 18.10
N THR A 77 -5.14 -7.82 19.24
CA THR A 77 -4.16 -6.78 19.52
C THR A 77 -2.71 -7.19 19.24
N PRO A 78 -2.19 -8.38 19.63
CA PRO A 78 -0.81 -8.74 19.35
C PRO A 78 -0.46 -8.78 17.85
N PHE A 79 -1.38 -9.29 17.03
CA PHE A 79 -1.18 -9.36 15.57
C PHE A 79 -1.17 -7.98 14.94
N ILE A 80 -2.07 -7.09 15.41
CA ILE A 80 -2.10 -5.69 14.95
C ILE A 80 -0.77 -5.00 15.28
N VAL A 81 -0.26 -5.16 16.49
CA VAL A 81 0.99 -4.54 16.93
C VAL A 81 2.18 -5.07 16.14
N VAL A 82 2.36 -6.40 16.12
CA VAL A 82 3.51 -7.03 15.46
C VAL A 82 3.48 -6.76 13.95
N GLY A 83 2.35 -6.94 13.29
CA GLY A 83 2.22 -6.71 11.86
C GLY A 83 2.48 -5.24 11.49
N THR A 84 1.94 -4.28 12.25
CA THR A 84 2.21 -2.86 12.00
C THR A 84 3.68 -2.48 12.20
N LEU A 85 4.33 -3.00 13.25
CA LEU A 85 5.74 -2.73 13.52
C LEU A 85 6.63 -3.28 12.38
N ILE A 86 6.41 -4.53 11.96
CA ILE A 86 7.19 -5.13 10.88
C ILE A 86 6.92 -4.36 9.57
N ALA A 87 5.67 -4.00 9.27
CA ALA A 87 5.33 -3.23 8.08
C ALA A 87 6.01 -1.85 8.06
N ALA A 88 6.03 -1.13 9.19
CA ALA A 88 6.69 0.18 9.30
C ALA A 88 8.21 0.07 9.10
N VAL A 89 8.86 -0.92 9.71
CA VAL A 89 10.30 -1.17 9.55
C VAL A 89 10.62 -1.57 8.11
N ALA A 90 9.82 -2.47 7.51
CA ALA A 90 10.02 -2.92 6.15
C ALA A 90 9.78 -1.80 5.12
N LEU A 91 8.84 -0.87 5.38
CA LEU A 91 8.63 0.31 4.55
C LEU A 91 9.85 1.24 4.55
N ILE A 92 10.49 1.43 5.71
CA ILE A 92 11.75 2.17 5.81
C ILE A 92 12.87 1.41 5.07
N ALA A 93 12.97 0.08 5.25
CA ALA A 93 13.95 -0.73 4.53
C ALA A 93 13.75 -0.65 3.00
N LEU A 94 12.50 -0.63 2.53
CA LEU A 94 12.16 -0.45 1.13
C LEU A 94 12.69 0.88 0.58
N SER A 95 12.65 1.94 1.37
CA SER A 95 13.20 3.25 0.96
C SER A 95 14.72 3.21 0.78
N PHE A 96 15.43 2.42 1.56
CA PHE A 96 16.87 2.24 1.36
C PHE A 96 17.18 1.43 0.10
N ALA A 97 16.38 0.40 -0.21
CA ALA A 97 16.50 -0.35 -1.46
C ALA A 97 16.20 0.54 -2.67
N ASP A 98 15.18 1.39 -2.59
CA ASP A 98 14.85 2.43 -3.58
C ASP A 98 16.04 3.38 -3.81
N ASN A 99 16.63 3.91 -2.74
CA ASN A 99 17.79 4.79 -2.84
C ASN A 99 19.04 4.09 -3.39
N ALA A 100 19.25 2.82 -3.07
CA ALA A 100 20.35 2.06 -3.63
C ALA A 100 20.22 1.90 -5.15
N GLN A 101 19.01 1.73 -5.65
CA GLN A 101 18.73 1.71 -7.09
C GLN A 101 18.87 3.12 -7.70
N LEU A 102 18.36 4.14 -7.04
CA LEU A 102 18.47 5.53 -7.49
C LEU A 102 19.93 5.97 -7.68
N LYS A 103 20.84 5.60 -6.76
CA LYS A 103 22.28 5.87 -6.89
C LYS A 103 22.91 5.24 -8.12
N ARG A 104 22.39 4.11 -8.62
CA ARG A 104 22.86 3.48 -9.86
C ARG A 104 22.40 4.23 -11.11
N LEU A 105 21.33 4.99 -10.96
CA LEU A 105 20.75 5.82 -12.01
C LEU A 105 21.23 7.29 -11.95
N ASP A 106 22.29 7.57 -11.19
CA ASP A 106 22.77 8.93 -10.91
C ASP A 106 22.96 9.75 -12.20
N LYS A 107 23.54 9.13 -13.25
CA LYS A 107 23.78 9.77 -14.55
C LYS A 107 22.52 10.16 -15.32
N VAL A 108 21.38 9.51 -15.03
CA VAL A 108 20.11 9.68 -15.77
C VAL A 108 18.96 10.13 -14.85
N SER A 109 19.23 10.30 -13.55
CA SER A 109 18.19 10.62 -12.55
C SER A 109 17.80 12.11 -12.53
N ALA A 110 18.70 12.99 -12.94
CA ALA A 110 18.44 14.42 -12.95
C ALA A 110 17.37 14.78 -13.99
N ILE A 111 16.26 15.35 -13.51
CA ILE A 111 15.14 15.77 -14.34
C ILE A 111 15.50 17.14 -14.96
N ASP A 112 15.23 17.30 -16.26
CA ASP A 112 15.49 18.54 -17.03
C ASP A 112 16.97 18.96 -17.12
N ASP A 113 17.91 18.11 -16.68
CA ASP A 113 19.34 18.33 -16.86
C ASP A 113 19.78 17.91 -18.27
N PRO A 114 20.31 18.82 -19.07
CA PRO A 114 20.79 18.50 -20.42
C PRO A 114 21.86 17.39 -20.45
N ALA A 115 22.74 17.33 -19.46
CA ALA A 115 23.77 16.28 -19.37
C ALA A 115 23.15 14.89 -19.18
N ALA A 116 22.16 14.77 -18.28
CA ALA A 116 21.43 13.53 -18.09
C ALA A 116 20.63 13.13 -19.33
N LEU A 117 19.98 14.09 -20.00
CA LEU A 117 19.22 13.84 -21.23
C LEU A 117 20.15 13.41 -22.40
N THR A 118 21.36 13.99 -22.49
CA THR A 118 22.38 13.54 -23.45
C THR A 118 22.78 12.09 -23.22
N VAL A 119 23.00 11.69 -21.97
CA VAL A 119 23.31 10.28 -21.64
C VAL A 119 22.15 9.37 -22.07
N ILE A 120 20.92 9.72 -21.70
CA ILE A 120 19.72 8.95 -22.07
C ILE A 120 19.60 8.82 -23.59
N TYR A 121 19.78 9.92 -24.33
CA TYR A 121 19.71 9.91 -25.79
C TYR A 121 20.75 8.96 -26.39
N ASN A 122 22.01 9.10 -25.99
CA ASN A 122 23.11 8.31 -26.54
C ASN A 122 23.00 6.82 -26.22
N GLU A 123 22.47 6.46 -25.04
CA GLU A 123 22.26 5.06 -24.65
C GLU A 123 21.05 4.43 -25.37
N GLN A 124 20.01 5.23 -25.70
CA GLN A 124 18.73 4.69 -26.18
C GLN A 124 18.35 5.11 -27.60
N LYS A 125 19.20 5.87 -28.33
CA LYS A 125 18.88 6.43 -29.65
C LYS A 125 18.51 5.38 -30.70
N ASP A 126 19.10 4.18 -30.63
CA ASP A 126 18.88 3.08 -31.58
C ASP A 126 17.87 2.03 -31.04
N ALA A 127 17.40 2.19 -29.81
CA ALA A 127 16.46 1.27 -29.18
C ALA A 127 15.02 1.53 -29.65
N THR A 128 14.26 0.45 -29.86
CA THR A 128 12.81 0.54 -30.06
C THR A 128 12.13 0.72 -28.71
N LEU A 129 11.51 1.86 -28.51
CA LEU A 129 10.81 2.25 -27.30
C LEU A 129 9.29 2.29 -27.55
N LEU A 130 8.52 2.16 -26.47
CA LEU A 130 7.07 2.22 -26.51
C LEU A 130 6.61 3.41 -25.68
N SER A 131 5.85 4.32 -26.28
CA SER A 131 5.23 5.43 -25.56
C SER A 131 4.05 4.97 -24.71
N PRO A 132 3.63 5.72 -23.69
CA PRO A 132 2.41 5.44 -22.94
C PRO A 132 1.14 5.40 -23.80
N SER A 133 1.14 6.08 -24.96
CA SER A 133 0.05 6.05 -25.95
C SER A 133 0.01 4.77 -26.78
N GLY A 134 1.00 3.86 -26.63
CA GLY A 134 1.12 2.64 -27.41
C GLY A 134 1.86 2.78 -28.76
N GLU A 135 2.42 3.96 -29.06
CA GLU A 135 3.24 4.19 -30.24
C GLU A 135 4.65 3.61 -30.05
N SER A 136 5.11 2.80 -30.99
CA SER A 136 6.48 2.31 -31.04
C SER A 136 7.35 3.31 -31.81
N PHE A 137 8.49 3.69 -31.26
CA PHE A 137 9.39 4.67 -31.87
C PHE A 137 10.87 4.34 -31.63
N ILE A 138 11.74 4.87 -32.51
CA ILE A 138 13.20 4.87 -32.33
C ILE A 138 13.61 6.32 -32.13
N LEU A 139 14.30 6.60 -31.03
CA LEU A 139 14.58 7.94 -30.56
C LEU A 139 15.41 8.74 -31.60
N GLY A 140 16.46 8.14 -32.14
CA GLY A 140 17.34 8.75 -33.14
C GLY A 140 16.70 8.99 -34.51
N HIS A 141 15.56 8.35 -34.82
CA HIS A 141 14.78 8.61 -36.02
C HIS A 141 13.80 9.79 -35.84
N LYS A 142 13.44 10.09 -34.59
CA LYS A 142 12.39 11.06 -34.25
C LYS A 142 12.95 12.41 -33.81
N PHE A 143 14.13 12.42 -33.18
CA PHE A 143 14.77 13.60 -32.61
C PHE A 143 16.27 13.59 -32.88
N THR A 144 16.84 14.77 -33.11
CA THR A 144 18.27 14.99 -32.92
C THR A 144 18.59 15.09 -31.43
N GLU A 145 19.87 14.94 -31.06
CA GLU A 145 20.28 15.10 -29.65
C GLU A 145 19.92 16.49 -29.11
N ALA A 146 20.09 17.53 -29.91
CA ALA A 146 19.77 18.90 -29.51
C ALA A 146 18.27 19.10 -29.24
N GLU A 147 17.40 18.55 -30.09
CA GLU A 147 15.96 18.61 -29.92
C GLU A 147 15.51 17.80 -28.66
N PHE A 148 16.05 16.61 -28.49
CA PHE A 148 15.71 15.77 -27.34
C PHE A 148 16.14 16.40 -26.01
N THR A 149 17.35 16.93 -25.93
CA THR A 149 17.88 17.60 -24.74
C THR A 149 17.20 18.94 -24.44
N ALA A 150 16.47 19.50 -25.39
CA ALA A 150 15.65 20.71 -25.20
C ALA A 150 14.27 20.42 -24.58
N ILE A 151 13.78 19.17 -24.62
CA ILE A 151 12.48 18.80 -24.03
C ILE A 151 12.56 18.97 -22.50
N ARG A 152 11.53 19.58 -21.91
CA ARG A 152 11.41 19.80 -20.45
C ARG A 152 10.23 19.05 -19.87
N SER A 153 10.31 18.71 -18.58
CA SER A 153 9.23 17.97 -17.88
C SER A 153 7.95 18.79 -17.78
N GLN A 154 8.07 20.10 -17.82
CA GLN A 154 6.93 21.01 -17.72
C GLN A 154 6.97 22.06 -18.84
N THR A 155 5.78 22.43 -19.29
CA THR A 155 5.53 23.50 -20.26
C THR A 155 4.38 24.38 -19.78
N VAL A 156 4.22 25.55 -20.40
CA VAL A 156 3.09 26.45 -20.13
C VAL A 156 2.06 26.25 -21.24
N ASN A 157 0.81 25.92 -20.85
CA ASN A 157 -0.28 25.78 -21.80
C ASN A 157 -0.84 27.15 -22.26
N ASP A 158 -1.78 27.13 -23.21
CA ASP A 158 -2.40 28.34 -23.76
C ASP A 158 -3.14 29.18 -22.70
N GLU A 159 -3.50 28.59 -21.57
CA GLU A 159 -4.14 29.26 -20.42
C GLU A 159 -3.11 29.87 -19.45
N GLY A 160 -1.83 29.79 -19.72
CA GLY A 160 -0.77 30.26 -18.84
C GLY A 160 -0.49 29.38 -17.63
N LYS A 161 -1.03 28.16 -17.59
CA LYS A 161 -0.78 27.19 -16.51
C LYS A 161 0.39 26.28 -16.82
N THR A 162 1.22 26.02 -15.82
CA THR A 162 2.28 25.03 -15.91
C THR A 162 1.65 23.63 -15.92
N VAL A 163 1.93 22.87 -16.97
CA VAL A 163 1.46 21.49 -17.17
C VAL A 163 2.63 20.59 -17.53
N THR A 164 2.46 19.29 -17.37
CA THR A 164 3.45 18.31 -17.85
C THR A 164 3.51 18.35 -19.37
N ASP A 165 4.73 18.40 -19.92
CA ASP A 165 4.94 18.37 -21.36
C ASP A 165 4.59 16.99 -21.94
N PRO A 166 3.67 16.89 -22.89
CA PRO A 166 3.34 15.63 -23.57
C PRO A 166 4.56 14.98 -24.26
N ALA A 167 5.47 15.77 -24.83
CA ALA A 167 6.68 15.25 -25.45
C ALA A 167 7.59 14.59 -24.42
N TYR A 168 7.74 15.20 -23.25
CA TYR A 168 8.50 14.60 -22.14
C TYR A 168 7.90 13.27 -21.71
N THR A 169 6.60 13.23 -21.50
CA THR A 169 5.88 12.01 -21.07
C THR A 169 5.97 10.88 -22.10
N ASN A 170 5.84 11.22 -23.41
CA ASN A 170 5.78 10.22 -24.46
C ASN A 170 7.17 9.74 -24.91
N TYR A 171 8.24 10.53 -24.77
CA TYR A 171 9.55 10.19 -25.32
C TYR A 171 10.67 10.14 -24.28
N VAL A 172 10.74 11.12 -23.37
CA VAL A 172 11.83 11.15 -22.36
C VAL A 172 11.60 10.13 -21.25
N VAL A 173 10.36 10.02 -20.76
CA VAL A 173 10.04 9.03 -19.70
C VAL A 173 10.32 7.60 -20.15
N PRO A 174 9.85 7.11 -21.33
CA PRO A 174 10.17 5.77 -21.81
C PRO A 174 11.67 5.53 -22.03
N ALA A 175 12.38 6.52 -22.54
CA ALA A 175 13.83 6.40 -22.73
C ALA A 175 14.59 6.27 -21.40
N ARG A 176 14.20 7.06 -20.39
CA ARG A 176 14.75 6.96 -19.04
C ARG A 176 14.41 5.62 -18.37
N GLN A 177 13.19 5.13 -18.56
CA GLN A 177 12.78 3.80 -18.07
C GLN A 177 13.56 2.67 -18.75
N ALA A 178 13.95 2.84 -20.02
CA ALA A 178 14.81 1.89 -20.70
C ALA A 178 16.22 1.86 -20.08
N CYS A 179 16.85 3.03 -19.82
CA CYS A 179 18.11 3.08 -19.07
C CYS A 179 17.98 2.44 -17.68
N ALA A 180 16.87 2.65 -16.98
CA ALA A 180 16.61 2.04 -15.67
C ALA A 180 16.47 0.52 -15.77
N ARG A 181 15.83 0.01 -16.82
CA ARG A 181 15.73 -1.43 -17.12
C ARG A 181 17.11 -2.05 -17.38
N ASP A 182 17.94 -1.38 -18.17
CA ASP A 182 19.27 -1.85 -18.51
C ASP A 182 20.15 -1.88 -17.25
N ALA A 183 20.09 -0.86 -16.41
CA ALA A 183 20.77 -0.83 -15.10
C ALA A 183 20.27 -1.93 -14.14
N ALA A 184 18.97 -2.21 -14.13
CA ALA A 184 18.39 -3.29 -13.33
C ALA A 184 18.79 -4.68 -13.86
N ALA A 185 18.87 -4.85 -15.18
CA ALA A 185 19.34 -6.08 -15.82
C ALA A 185 20.83 -6.35 -15.55
N ALA A 186 21.65 -5.28 -15.55
CA ALA A 186 23.06 -5.37 -15.17
C ALA A 186 23.28 -5.77 -13.69
N ASN A 187 22.31 -5.49 -12.81
CA ASN A 187 22.36 -5.83 -11.40
C ASN A 187 21.01 -6.30 -10.86
N PRO A 188 20.58 -7.52 -11.18
CA PRO A 188 19.27 -8.06 -10.81
C PRO A 188 19.08 -8.22 -9.29
N GLY A 189 20.18 -8.29 -8.51
CA GLY A 189 20.13 -8.40 -7.05
C GLY A 189 19.37 -7.25 -6.38
N ALA A 190 19.42 -6.03 -6.93
CA ALA A 190 18.68 -4.89 -6.39
C ALA A 190 17.16 -5.09 -6.51
N LEU A 191 16.71 -5.55 -7.67
CA LEU A 191 15.30 -5.86 -7.90
C LEU A 191 14.83 -7.02 -6.99
N VAL A 192 15.65 -8.08 -6.85
CA VAL A 192 15.34 -9.22 -5.98
C VAL A 192 15.19 -8.77 -4.52
N VAL A 193 16.10 -7.93 -4.02
CA VAL A 193 15.99 -7.36 -2.66
C VAL A 193 14.74 -6.51 -2.52
N PHE A 194 14.45 -5.65 -3.50
CA PHE A 194 13.26 -4.80 -3.48
C PHE A 194 11.97 -5.64 -3.44
N VAL A 195 11.84 -6.62 -4.34
CA VAL A 195 10.68 -7.54 -4.38
C VAL A 195 10.60 -8.40 -3.10
N GLY A 196 11.73 -8.85 -2.57
CA GLY A 196 11.78 -9.57 -1.29
C GLY A 196 11.25 -8.73 -0.12
N LEU A 197 11.60 -7.44 -0.06
CA LEU A 197 11.06 -6.52 0.93
C LEU A 197 9.55 -6.27 0.72
N LEU A 198 9.08 -6.18 -0.52
CA LEU A 198 7.63 -6.10 -0.81
C LEU A 198 6.90 -7.34 -0.26
N LEU A 199 7.44 -8.55 -0.45
CA LEU A 199 6.84 -9.77 0.10
C LEU A 199 6.77 -9.75 1.63
N ILE A 200 7.82 -9.27 2.31
CA ILE A 200 7.83 -9.10 3.77
C ILE A 200 6.73 -8.12 4.20
N ILE A 201 6.59 -7.02 3.48
CA ILE A 201 5.54 -6.03 3.72
C ILE A 201 4.15 -6.66 3.56
N LEU A 202 3.90 -7.37 2.45
CA LEU A 202 2.62 -8.01 2.17
C LEU A 202 2.26 -9.07 3.23
N LEU A 203 3.23 -9.86 3.68
CA LEU A 203 3.06 -10.84 4.75
C LEU A 203 2.72 -10.15 6.08
N SER A 204 3.41 -9.05 6.40
CA SER A 204 3.15 -8.25 7.60
C SER A 204 1.74 -7.65 7.57
N MET A 205 1.33 -7.10 6.41
CA MET A 205 -0.01 -6.56 6.21
C MET A 205 -1.08 -7.64 6.36
N ALA A 206 -0.88 -8.83 5.81
CA ALA A 206 -1.80 -9.96 5.97
C ALA A 206 -1.90 -10.39 7.44
N THR A 207 -0.80 -10.33 8.19
CA THR A 207 -0.76 -10.71 9.62
C THR A 207 -1.68 -9.83 10.46
N PHE A 208 -1.77 -8.52 10.19
CA PHE A 208 -2.59 -7.63 11.01
C PHE A 208 -3.95 -7.27 10.40
N ARG A 209 -4.10 -7.28 9.07
CA ARG A 209 -5.34 -6.86 8.40
C ARG A 209 -6.55 -7.69 8.84
N SER A 210 -6.44 -9.02 8.82
CA SER A 210 -7.53 -9.91 9.22
C SER A 210 -7.92 -9.74 10.70
N PRO A 211 -6.99 -9.77 11.69
CA PRO A 211 -7.30 -9.48 13.08
C PRO A 211 -7.86 -8.06 13.30
N ALA A 212 -7.37 -7.05 12.58
CA ALA A 212 -7.87 -5.69 12.71
C ALA A 212 -9.34 -5.56 12.26
N VAL A 213 -9.70 -6.20 11.15
CA VAL A 213 -11.09 -6.24 10.68
C VAL A 213 -11.99 -7.00 11.66
N ALA A 214 -11.50 -8.11 12.23
CA ALA A 214 -12.24 -8.93 13.20
C ALA A 214 -12.41 -8.25 14.57
N LEU A 215 -11.56 -7.29 14.92
CA LEU A 215 -11.61 -6.60 16.21
C LEU A 215 -12.95 -5.88 16.45
N MET A 216 -13.49 -5.20 15.42
CA MET A 216 -14.75 -4.46 15.57
C MET A 216 -15.94 -5.34 15.96
N PRO A 217 -16.23 -6.46 15.25
CA PRO A 217 -17.31 -7.34 15.65
C PRO A 217 -17.05 -8.05 16.99
N ASP A 218 -15.80 -8.21 17.41
CA ASP A 218 -15.44 -8.82 18.69
C ASP A 218 -15.76 -7.91 19.90
N VAL A 219 -15.85 -6.59 19.69
CA VAL A 219 -16.13 -5.60 20.75
C VAL A 219 -17.47 -4.86 20.56
N THR A 220 -18.27 -5.26 19.56
CA THR A 220 -19.53 -4.58 19.22
C THR A 220 -20.68 -5.58 19.14
N PRO A 221 -21.80 -5.38 19.88
CA PRO A 221 -22.99 -6.22 19.81
C PRO A 221 -23.56 -6.32 18.39
N LYS A 222 -24.07 -7.50 18.00
CA LYS A 222 -24.58 -7.79 16.65
C LYS A 222 -25.49 -6.70 16.05
N PRO A 223 -26.52 -6.17 16.78
CA PRO A 223 -27.43 -5.15 16.21
C PRO A 223 -26.77 -3.81 15.90
N LEU A 224 -25.59 -3.52 16.48
CA LEU A 224 -24.88 -2.27 16.33
C LEU A 224 -23.71 -2.33 15.33
N ARG A 225 -23.37 -3.53 14.83
CA ARG A 225 -22.21 -3.75 13.94
C ARG A 225 -22.27 -2.94 12.65
N SER A 226 -23.45 -2.77 12.04
CA SER A 226 -23.61 -1.96 10.84
C SER A 226 -23.21 -0.49 11.06
N LYS A 227 -23.67 0.10 12.18
CA LYS A 227 -23.32 1.48 12.56
C LYS A 227 -21.83 1.60 12.92
N ALA A 228 -21.30 0.62 13.63
CA ALA A 228 -19.88 0.59 13.98
C ALA A 228 -19.00 0.49 12.71
N ASN A 229 -19.40 -0.36 11.76
CA ASN A 229 -18.69 -0.51 10.48
C ASN A 229 -18.61 0.80 9.70
N ALA A 230 -19.67 1.60 9.68
CA ALA A 230 -19.64 2.91 9.06
C ALA A 230 -18.59 3.83 9.70
N VAL A 231 -18.50 3.83 11.04
CA VAL A 231 -17.54 4.68 11.77
C VAL A 231 -16.09 4.22 11.54
N ILE A 232 -15.80 2.92 11.58
CA ILE A 232 -14.43 2.43 11.36
C ILE A 232 -13.98 2.63 9.92
N ASN A 233 -14.87 2.50 8.93
CA ASN A 233 -14.54 2.81 7.53
C ASN A 233 -14.27 4.31 7.33
N LEU A 234 -15.00 5.19 8.04
CA LEU A 234 -14.69 6.63 8.02
C LEU A 234 -13.28 6.91 8.58
N MET A 235 -12.88 6.23 9.66
CA MET A 235 -11.51 6.33 10.18
C MET A 235 -10.47 5.80 9.18
N GLY A 236 -10.77 4.71 8.49
CA GLY A 236 -9.92 4.20 7.40
C GLY A 236 -9.76 5.22 6.27
N SER A 237 -10.88 5.79 5.81
CA SER A 237 -10.87 6.83 4.78
C SER A 237 -10.06 8.07 5.21
N ALA A 238 -10.14 8.47 6.48
CA ALA A 238 -9.32 9.56 7.00
C ALA A 238 -7.81 9.25 6.89
N GLY A 239 -7.40 8.01 7.18
CA GLY A 239 -6.02 7.55 6.98
C GLY A 239 -5.57 7.67 5.53
N GLY A 240 -6.37 7.18 4.59
CA GLY A 240 -6.10 7.28 3.15
C GLY A 240 -6.01 8.73 2.67
N ILE A 241 -6.94 9.60 3.09
CA ILE A 241 -6.96 11.03 2.71
C ILE A 241 -5.71 11.75 3.22
N ILE A 242 -5.27 11.49 4.46
CA ILE A 242 -4.05 12.10 5.01
C ILE A 242 -2.83 11.68 4.17
N VAL A 243 -2.74 10.41 3.79
CA VAL A 243 -1.63 9.91 2.96
C VAL A 243 -1.67 10.48 1.55
N LEU A 244 -2.86 10.65 0.94
CA LEU A 244 -3.01 11.35 -0.34
C LEU A 244 -2.53 12.80 -0.24
N ALA A 245 -2.93 13.51 0.82
CA ALA A 245 -2.48 14.89 1.05
C ALA A 245 -0.95 14.96 1.21
N LEU A 246 -0.35 14.02 1.94
CA LEU A 246 1.11 13.90 2.02
C LEU A 246 1.73 13.63 0.66
N GLY A 247 1.14 12.76 -0.16
CA GLY A 247 1.57 12.51 -1.55
C GLY A 247 1.58 13.78 -2.40
N MET A 248 0.58 14.67 -2.23
CA MET A 248 0.56 15.97 -2.90
C MET A 248 1.67 16.91 -2.38
N VAL A 249 1.90 16.96 -1.07
CA VAL A 249 2.98 17.78 -0.47
C VAL A 249 4.35 17.34 -0.96
N PHE A 250 4.60 16.05 -1.06
CA PHE A 250 5.84 15.48 -1.60
C PHE A 250 5.87 15.43 -3.14
N ALA A 251 4.76 15.77 -3.81
CA ALA A 251 4.57 15.68 -5.26
C ALA A 251 5.00 14.31 -5.83
N THR A 252 4.61 13.21 -5.16
CA THR A 252 5.05 11.84 -5.46
C THR A 252 4.62 11.37 -6.86
N ALA A 253 3.51 11.87 -7.38
CA ALA A 253 2.98 11.53 -8.70
C ALA A 253 3.45 12.48 -9.82
N SER A 254 4.23 13.53 -9.49
CA SER A 254 4.71 14.48 -10.49
C SER A 254 5.80 13.85 -11.36
N VAL A 255 5.72 14.06 -12.67
CA VAL A 255 6.74 13.63 -13.63
C VAL A 255 8.10 14.29 -13.32
N SER A 256 8.10 15.56 -12.88
CA SER A 256 9.31 16.26 -12.43
C SER A 256 9.95 15.65 -11.18
N ASN A 257 9.23 14.82 -10.43
CA ASN A 257 9.70 14.10 -9.24
C ASN A 257 9.79 12.58 -9.46
N SER A 258 9.70 12.10 -10.70
CA SER A 258 9.68 10.65 -11.00
C SER A 258 10.91 9.89 -10.50
N MET A 259 12.04 10.59 -10.31
CA MET A 259 13.30 10.06 -9.77
C MET A 259 13.59 10.54 -8.34
N MET A 260 12.60 11.04 -7.61
CA MET A 260 12.80 11.49 -6.22
C MET A 260 13.18 10.33 -5.30
N SER A 261 13.89 10.63 -4.19
CA SER A 261 14.06 9.69 -3.08
C SER A 261 12.77 9.60 -2.25
N TYR A 262 12.23 8.40 -2.11
CA TYR A 262 11.02 8.18 -1.28
C TYR A 262 11.31 8.07 0.22
N THR A 263 12.57 8.23 0.69
CA THR A 263 12.93 8.07 2.11
C THR A 263 12.16 9.03 3.01
N GLY A 264 12.07 10.30 2.65
CA GLY A 264 11.31 11.29 3.43
C GLY A 264 9.83 10.95 3.50
N TYR A 265 9.23 10.59 2.36
CA TYR A 265 7.82 10.22 2.29
C TYR A 265 7.51 8.96 3.12
N PHE A 266 8.26 7.87 2.91
CA PHE A 266 8.06 6.63 3.67
C PHE A 266 8.37 6.79 5.17
N GLY A 267 9.35 7.65 5.51
CA GLY A 267 9.64 8.00 6.90
C GLY A 267 8.46 8.67 7.60
N VAL A 268 7.80 9.63 6.94
CA VAL A 268 6.60 10.29 7.47
C VAL A 268 5.43 9.31 7.59
N ILE A 269 5.22 8.44 6.58
CA ILE A 269 4.17 7.41 6.65
C ILE A 269 4.43 6.43 7.80
N ALA A 270 5.65 5.93 7.94
CA ALA A 270 6.02 5.04 9.05
C ALA A 270 5.82 5.72 10.41
N ALA A 271 6.21 6.98 10.57
CA ALA A 271 5.98 7.75 11.78
C ALA A 271 4.47 7.93 12.08
N LEU A 272 3.65 8.22 11.06
CA LEU A 272 2.19 8.30 11.18
C LEU A 272 1.60 6.96 11.64
N MET A 273 2.05 5.84 11.04
CA MET A 273 1.61 4.51 11.43
C MET A 273 2.00 4.19 12.87
N LEU A 274 3.23 4.48 13.28
CA LEU A 274 3.68 4.25 14.65
C LEU A 274 2.93 5.12 15.66
N ALA A 275 2.65 6.38 15.34
CA ALA A 275 1.85 7.26 16.18
C ALA A 275 0.42 6.74 16.35
N ALA A 276 -0.24 6.32 15.26
CA ALA A 276 -1.57 5.74 15.31
C ALA A 276 -1.58 4.40 16.09
N LEU A 277 -0.54 3.58 15.95
CA LEU A 277 -0.38 2.36 16.73
C LEU A 277 -0.23 2.64 18.23
N VAL A 278 0.55 3.66 18.60
CA VAL A 278 0.69 4.08 20.01
C VAL A 278 -0.65 4.52 20.58
N VAL A 279 -1.41 5.35 19.87
CA VAL A 279 -2.77 5.74 20.27
C VAL A 279 -3.66 4.50 20.45
N PHE A 280 -3.64 3.58 19.49
CA PHE A 280 -4.38 2.32 19.56
C PHE A 280 -4.01 1.52 20.82
N MET A 281 -2.71 1.31 21.07
CA MET A 281 -2.22 0.52 22.21
C MET A 281 -2.55 1.13 23.57
N LEU A 282 -2.56 2.47 23.68
CA LEU A 282 -2.84 3.17 24.93
C LEU A 282 -4.35 3.25 25.23
N THR A 283 -5.20 3.16 24.21
CA THR A 283 -6.63 3.44 24.35
C THR A 283 -7.52 2.22 24.20
N VAL A 284 -7.14 1.24 23.37
CA VAL A 284 -7.98 0.05 23.11
C VAL A 284 -7.72 -1.02 24.16
N ARG A 285 -8.80 -1.43 24.85
CA ARG A 285 -8.81 -2.48 25.87
C ARG A 285 -9.65 -3.66 25.39
N GLU A 286 -9.12 -4.40 24.42
CA GLU A 286 -9.84 -5.48 23.73
C GLU A 286 -10.49 -6.48 24.73
N PRO A 287 -9.79 -7.05 25.75
CA PRO A 287 -10.39 -8.07 26.61
C PRO A 287 -11.54 -7.55 27.48
N GLU A 288 -11.42 -6.29 27.95
CA GLU A 288 -12.44 -5.64 28.76
C GLU A 288 -13.69 -5.36 27.92
N TRP A 289 -13.51 -4.78 26.73
CA TRP A 289 -14.61 -4.42 25.85
C TRP A 289 -15.31 -5.63 25.25
N ALA A 290 -14.59 -6.71 24.97
CA ALA A 290 -15.18 -7.97 24.52
C ALA A 290 -16.08 -8.60 25.59
N ARG A 291 -15.63 -8.62 26.87
CA ARG A 291 -16.46 -9.11 27.99
C ARG A 291 -17.71 -8.26 28.20
N GLU A 292 -17.57 -6.93 28.18
CA GLU A 292 -18.71 -6.02 28.31
C GLU A 292 -19.71 -6.21 27.14
N MET A 293 -19.21 -6.41 25.91
CA MET A 293 -20.04 -6.67 24.74
C MET A 293 -20.85 -7.95 24.93
N GLN A 294 -20.21 -9.04 25.39
CA GLN A 294 -20.90 -10.31 25.68
C GLN A 294 -21.97 -10.14 26.75
N ALA A 295 -21.66 -9.50 27.88
CA ALA A 295 -22.62 -9.23 28.95
C ALA A 295 -23.82 -8.41 28.43
N GLN A 296 -23.60 -7.39 27.63
CA GLN A 296 -24.67 -6.59 27.03
C GLN A 296 -25.52 -7.38 26.01
N SER A 297 -24.91 -8.29 25.26
CA SER A 297 -25.60 -9.13 24.27
C SER A 297 -26.52 -10.14 24.95
N VAL A 298 -26.05 -10.75 26.04
CA VAL A 298 -26.85 -11.67 26.85
C VAL A 298 -27.99 -10.92 27.56
N ALA A 299 -27.71 -9.79 28.20
CA ALA A 299 -28.72 -8.99 28.90
C ALA A 299 -29.82 -8.46 27.96
N ALA A 300 -29.51 -8.27 26.68
CA ALA A 300 -30.48 -7.84 25.69
C ALA A 300 -31.17 -9.00 24.93
N GLY A 301 -30.89 -10.24 25.28
CA GLY A 301 -31.48 -11.43 24.64
C GLY A 301 -31.05 -11.64 23.19
N VAL A 302 -29.92 -11.04 22.77
CA VAL A 302 -29.37 -11.12 21.40
C VAL A 302 -28.53 -12.38 21.21
N GLU A 303 -27.95 -12.89 22.30
CA GLU A 303 -27.16 -14.14 22.36
C GLU A 303 -27.58 -14.94 23.59
N ASN A 304 -27.62 -16.28 23.45
CA ASN A 304 -27.82 -17.18 24.59
C ASN A 304 -26.54 -17.23 25.44
N ALA A 305 -26.70 -17.45 26.75
CA ALA A 305 -25.54 -17.53 27.66
C ALA A 305 -24.55 -18.64 27.27
N GLU A 306 -25.03 -19.74 26.67
CA GLU A 306 -24.19 -20.83 26.17
C GLU A 306 -23.38 -20.44 24.90
N GLU A 307 -23.96 -19.68 23.98
CA GLU A 307 -23.24 -19.16 22.81
C GLU A 307 -22.18 -18.13 23.22
N ALA A 308 -22.46 -17.30 24.23
CA ALA A 308 -21.52 -16.34 24.77
C ALA A 308 -20.35 -17.00 25.51
N ALA A 309 -20.56 -18.14 26.16
CA ALA A 309 -19.51 -18.90 26.83
C ALA A 309 -18.53 -19.59 25.85
N HIS A 310 -19.00 -19.94 24.66
CA HIS A 310 -18.20 -20.59 23.61
C HIS A 310 -18.25 -19.82 22.28
N PRO A 311 -17.67 -18.62 22.20
CA PRO A 311 -17.70 -17.76 20.98
C PRO A 311 -17.05 -18.42 19.76
N ASN A 312 -16.28 -19.49 19.96
CA ASN A 312 -15.61 -20.31 18.94
C ASN A 312 -16.11 -21.77 18.90
N GLY A 313 -17.26 -22.04 19.44
CA GLY A 313 -17.92 -23.35 19.29
C GLY A 313 -18.12 -23.58 17.78
N GLY A 314 -17.14 -24.23 17.15
CA GLY A 314 -17.04 -24.37 15.69
C GLY A 314 -18.25 -25.13 15.15
N ARG A 315 -19.29 -24.40 14.78
CA ARG A 315 -20.33 -24.92 13.89
C ARG A 315 -19.61 -25.32 12.60
N LYS A 316 -19.46 -26.62 12.38
CA LYS A 316 -18.98 -27.13 11.09
C LYS A 316 -19.94 -26.60 10.04
N LEU A 317 -19.43 -25.84 9.10
CA LEU A 317 -20.20 -25.42 7.95
C LEU A 317 -20.75 -26.66 7.25
N SER A 318 -22.04 -26.66 6.92
CA SER A 318 -22.63 -27.71 6.11
C SER A 318 -22.02 -27.67 4.70
N ALA A 319 -22.06 -28.79 4.00
CA ALA A 319 -21.55 -28.86 2.62
C ALA A 319 -22.22 -27.81 1.70
N ASP A 320 -23.49 -27.48 1.95
CA ASP A 320 -24.24 -26.47 1.19
C ASP A 320 -23.81 -25.04 1.54
N GLU A 321 -23.47 -24.76 2.79
CA GLU A 321 -22.90 -23.47 3.21
C GLU A 321 -21.51 -23.25 2.61
N VAL A 322 -20.67 -24.29 2.55
CA VAL A 322 -19.36 -24.25 1.89
C VAL A 322 -19.52 -24.01 0.38
N LYS A 323 -20.47 -24.68 -0.27
CA LYS A 323 -20.76 -24.50 -1.71
C LYS A 323 -21.28 -23.11 -2.02
N SER A 324 -22.13 -22.53 -1.16
CA SER A 324 -22.63 -21.17 -1.29
C SER A 324 -21.50 -20.13 -1.09
N LEU A 325 -20.59 -20.37 -0.16
CA LEU A 325 -19.40 -19.51 0.03
C LEU A 325 -18.46 -19.56 -1.17
N LEU A 326 -18.24 -20.74 -1.76
CA LEU A 326 -17.44 -20.88 -2.98
C LEU A 326 -18.09 -20.19 -4.19
N LEU A 327 -19.43 -20.22 -4.31
CA LEU A 327 -20.17 -19.51 -5.35
C LEU A 327 -20.17 -17.99 -5.21
N ILE A 328 -19.96 -17.46 -4.01
CA ILE A 328 -19.83 -16.01 -3.74
C ILE A 328 -18.39 -15.54 -4.01
N LEU A 329 -17.42 -16.45 -3.97
CA LEU A 329 -15.99 -16.16 -4.20
C LEU A 329 -15.56 -16.29 -5.67
N LEU A 330 -16.39 -16.90 -6.52
CA LEU A 330 -16.26 -16.99 -7.98
C LEU A 330 -17.05 -15.86 -8.68
#